data_881c223c3cd66770e74f326e41282585
#
_entry.id   881c223c3cd66770e74f326e41282585
#
_cell.length_a   1.000
_cell.length_b   1.000
_cell.length_c   1.000
_cell.angle_alpha   90.00
_cell.angle_beta   90.00
_cell.angle_gamma   90.00
#
_symmetry.space_group_name_H-M   'P 1'
#
loop_
_entity.id
_entity.type
_entity.pdbx_description
1 polymer ?
#
loop_
_entity_poly.entity_id
_entity_poly.type
_entity_poly.pdbx_seq_one_letter_code
_entity_poly.pdbx_strand_id
1 'polypeptide(L)'
;MQVDKGLVPLSNSNGESWCQGLDGLAERCAEYYKAGARFAKWRSVVSIPQGPSIIAQRDCAYGLARYAAICQENGLVPIVEPEV
;
A
#
# COMPACT_ATOMS: atom_id res chain seq x y z
N MET A 1 -4.33 -12.00 -2.35
CA MET A 1 -3.66 -11.91 -1.03
C MET A 1 -3.45 -10.46 -0.66
N GLN A 2 -4.06 -10.02 0.41
CA GLN A 2 -3.89 -8.66 0.89
C GLN A 2 -2.60 -8.56 1.71
N VAL A 3 -1.71 -7.66 1.32
CA VAL A 3 -0.37 -7.60 1.91
C VAL A 3 -0.10 -6.33 2.72
N ASP A 4 -0.98 -5.33 2.67
CA ASP A 4 -0.85 -4.17 3.55
C ASP A 4 -1.20 -4.55 4.99
N LYS A 5 -0.81 -3.70 5.93
CA LYS A 5 -1.08 -3.89 7.36
C LYS A 5 -2.08 -2.87 7.91
N GLY A 6 -2.88 -2.30 7.02
CA GLY A 6 -3.99 -1.44 7.40
C GLY A 6 -3.68 0.05 7.39
N LEU A 7 -4.73 0.83 7.58
CA LEU A 7 -4.66 2.29 7.58
C LEU A 7 -4.32 2.82 8.96
N VAL A 8 -3.52 3.86 8.99
CA VAL A 8 -3.08 4.53 10.22
C VAL A 8 -3.34 6.03 10.06
N PRO A 9 -3.76 6.72 11.13
CA PRO A 9 -3.94 8.18 11.04
C PRO A 9 -2.66 8.89 10.63
N LEU A 10 -2.78 9.81 9.68
CA LEU A 10 -1.67 10.62 9.22
C LEU A 10 -1.50 11.82 10.14
N SER A 11 -0.34 11.92 10.77
CA SER A 11 -0.06 12.98 11.73
C SER A 11 -0.17 14.37 11.11
N ASN A 12 -0.70 15.33 11.87
CA ASN A 12 -0.88 16.71 11.44
C ASN A 12 -1.73 16.85 10.18
N SER A 13 -2.66 15.95 9.98
CA SER A 13 -3.60 16.02 8.88
C SER A 13 -5.01 16.23 9.40
N ASN A 14 -5.93 16.54 8.50
CA ASN A 14 -7.33 16.73 8.85
C ASN A 14 -8.11 15.42 8.64
N GLY A 15 -7.80 14.43 9.49
CA GLY A 15 -8.49 13.14 9.44
C GLY A 15 -8.06 12.21 8.31
N GLU A 16 -6.91 12.48 7.72
CA GLU A 16 -6.38 11.63 6.65
C GLU A 16 -5.65 10.41 7.22
N SER A 17 -5.42 9.41 6.39
CA SER A 17 -4.73 8.18 6.78
C SER A 17 -3.65 7.82 5.78
N TRP A 18 -2.76 6.94 6.20
CA TRP A 18 -1.78 6.32 5.31
C TRP A 18 -1.81 4.81 5.51
N CYS A 19 -1.35 4.09 4.52
CA CYS A 19 -1.36 2.62 4.58
C CYS A 19 0.02 2.10 4.93
N GLN A 20 0.10 1.27 5.95
CA GLN A 20 1.36 0.70 6.42
C GLN A 20 1.55 -0.72 5.90
N GLY A 21 2.79 -1.22 5.98
CA GLY A 21 3.07 -2.61 5.62
C GLY A 21 4.27 -2.80 4.70
N LEU A 22 5.04 -1.75 4.39
CA LEU A 22 6.23 -1.87 3.55
C LEU A 22 7.38 -2.61 4.24
N ASP A 23 7.50 -2.45 5.55
CA ASP A 23 8.56 -3.11 6.31
C ASP A 23 8.37 -4.63 6.28
N GLY A 24 9.40 -5.34 5.85
CA GLY A 24 9.35 -6.79 5.75
C GLY A 24 8.47 -7.32 4.61
N LEU A 25 7.99 -6.46 3.72
CA LEU A 25 7.07 -6.87 2.65
C LEU A 25 7.73 -7.84 1.69
N ALA A 26 8.99 -7.62 1.33
CA ALA A 26 9.69 -8.51 0.39
C ALA A 26 9.73 -9.96 0.90
N GLU A 27 10.03 -10.13 2.17
CA GLU A 27 10.09 -11.45 2.80
C GLU A 27 8.71 -12.11 2.84
N ARG A 28 7.68 -11.34 3.19
CA ARG A 28 6.32 -11.86 3.21
C ARG A 28 5.84 -12.23 1.81
N CYS A 29 6.16 -11.43 0.80
CA CYS A 29 5.81 -11.74 -0.58
C CYS A 29 6.48 -13.03 -1.05
N ALA A 30 7.73 -13.24 -0.71
CA ALA A 30 8.43 -14.47 -1.06
C ALA A 30 7.75 -15.69 -0.42
N GLU A 31 7.33 -15.58 0.83
CA GLU A 31 6.61 -16.65 1.52
C GLU A 31 5.24 -16.91 0.90
N TYR A 32 4.51 -15.85 0.55
CA TYR A 32 3.20 -15.99 -0.10
C TYR A 32 3.34 -16.66 -1.46
N TYR A 33 4.37 -16.32 -2.21
CA TYR A 33 4.63 -16.99 -3.48
C TYR A 33 4.87 -18.49 -3.30
N LYS A 34 5.66 -18.87 -2.31
CA LYS A 34 5.89 -20.28 -2.01
C LYS A 34 4.60 -21.00 -1.61
N ALA A 35 3.70 -20.29 -0.95
CA ALA A 35 2.41 -20.85 -0.53
C ALA A 35 1.39 -20.94 -1.67
N GLY A 36 1.72 -20.43 -2.86
CA GLY A 36 0.85 -20.52 -4.04
C GLY A 36 0.23 -19.22 -4.50
N ALA A 37 0.43 -18.11 -3.80
CA ALA A 37 -0.10 -16.81 -4.22
C ALA A 37 0.62 -16.30 -5.47
N ARG A 38 -0.11 -15.60 -6.35
CA ARG A 38 0.42 -15.04 -7.59
C ARG A 38 0.05 -13.58 -7.78
N PHE A 39 -0.81 -13.03 -6.95
CA PHE A 39 -1.12 -11.59 -6.96
C PHE A 39 -1.22 -11.08 -5.54
N ALA A 40 -1.05 -9.76 -5.40
CA ALA A 40 -1.12 -9.09 -4.11
C ALA A 40 -2.06 -7.90 -4.21
N LYS A 41 -2.63 -7.50 -3.09
CA LYS A 41 -3.55 -6.37 -3.00
C LYS A 41 -3.08 -5.42 -1.90
N TRP A 42 -3.10 -4.12 -2.20
CA TRP A 42 -2.75 -3.06 -1.26
C TRP A 42 -3.67 -1.88 -1.49
N ARG A 43 -4.36 -1.46 -0.47
CA ARG A 43 -5.36 -0.41 -0.54
C ARG A 43 -4.89 0.83 0.21
N SER A 44 -4.92 1.99 -0.46
CA SER A 44 -4.70 3.29 0.17
C SER A 44 -5.96 4.13 0.00
N VAL A 45 -6.26 4.97 0.98
CA VAL A 45 -7.48 5.80 0.97
C VAL A 45 -7.10 7.27 1.07
N VAL A 46 -7.70 8.09 0.20
CA VAL A 46 -7.56 9.55 0.24
C VAL A 46 -8.90 10.19 0.54
N SER A 47 -8.89 11.30 1.28
CA SER A 47 -10.10 11.97 1.71
C SER A 47 -10.49 13.13 0.80
N ILE A 48 -11.77 13.26 0.50
CA ILE A 48 -12.37 14.38 -0.23
C ILE A 48 -13.53 14.91 0.59
N PRO A 49 -14.02 16.15 0.35
CA PRO A 49 -13.60 17.15 -0.63
C PRO A 49 -12.42 18.03 -0.20
N GLN A 50 -12.02 17.98 1.07
CA GLN A 50 -10.99 18.87 1.62
C GLN A 50 -9.57 18.35 1.44
N GLY A 51 -9.41 17.21 0.91
CA GLY A 51 -8.16 16.57 0.60
C GLY A 51 -8.19 15.99 -0.79
N PRO A 52 -7.20 15.18 -1.16
CA PRO A 52 -6.06 14.82 -0.31
C PRO A 52 -5.04 15.96 -0.22
N SER A 53 -4.37 16.06 0.95
CA SER A 53 -3.26 16.99 1.12
C SER A 53 -2.06 16.55 0.28
N ILE A 54 -1.08 17.45 0.11
CA ILE A 54 0.14 17.12 -0.65
C ILE A 54 0.87 15.95 0.00
N ILE A 55 0.93 15.92 1.34
CA ILE A 55 1.59 14.84 2.08
C ILE A 55 0.86 13.52 1.83
N ALA A 56 -0.46 13.51 1.90
CA ALA A 56 -1.25 12.30 1.67
C ALA A 56 -1.10 11.80 0.23
N GLN A 57 -1.07 12.69 -0.76
CA GLN A 57 -0.86 12.33 -2.15
C GLN A 57 0.50 11.68 -2.37
N ARG A 58 1.54 12.29 -1.80
CA ARG A 58 2.92 11.77 -1.94
C ARG A 58 3.08 10.43 -1.24
N ASP A 59 2.53 10.30 -0.04
CA ASP A 59 2.60 9.04 0.69
C ASP A 59 1.87 7.92 -0.05
N CYS A 60 0.68 8.20 -0.56
CA CYS A 60 -0.11 7.23 -1.30
C CYS A 60 0.65 6.77 -2.56
N ALA A 61 1.15 7.71 -3.36
CA ALA A 61 1.85 7.39 -4.59
C ALA A 61 3.15 6.64 -4.32
N TYR A 62 3.93 7.10 -3.35
CA TYR A 62 5.20 6.47 -2.98
C TYR A 62 4.98 5.05 -2.44
N GLY A 63 4.03 4.90 -1.53
CA GLY A 63 3.72 3.61 -0.93
C GLY A 63 3.24 2.59 -1.96
N LEU A 64 2.34 2.99 -2.84
CA LEU A 64 1.86 2.10 -3.91
C LEU A 64 2.95 1.73 -4.90
N ALA A 65 3.83 2.68 -5.26
CA ALA A 65 4.94 2.40 -6.17
C ALA A 65 5.93 1.41 -5.57
N ARG A 66 6.28 1.60 -4.30
CA ARG A 66 7.20 0.70 -3.62
C ARG A 66 6.62 -0.69 -3.43
N TYR A 67 5.37 -0.76 -3.02
CA TYR A 67 4.68 -2.02 -2.88
C TYR A 67 4.65 -2.78 -4.21
N ALA A 68 4.31 -2.10 -5.30
CA ALA A 68 4.25 -2.74 -6.61
C ALA A 68 5.61 -3.28 -7.04
N ALA A 69 6.67 -2.50 -6.85
CA ALA A 69 8.02 -2.94 -7.20
C ALA A 69 8.46 -4.16 -6.38
N ILE A 70 8.17 -4.17 -5.09
CA ILE A 70 8.50 -5.29 -4.21
C ILE A 70 7.75 -6.56 -4.64
N CYS A 71 6.47 -6.42 -4.95
CA CYS A 71 5.66 -7.56 -5.40
C CYS A 71 6.19 -8.15 -6.70
N GLN A 72 6.49 -7.30 -7.68
CA GLN A 72 7.01 -7.74 -8.96
C GLN A 72 8.34 -8.47 -8.82
N GLU A 73 9.21 -7.97 -7.96
CA GLU A 73 10.51 -8.60 -7.72
C GLU A 73 10.35 -10.00 -7.10
N ASN A 74 9.25 -10.25 -6.40
CA ASN A 74 8.98 -11.53 -5.75
C ASN A 74 7.95 -12.38 -6.49
N GLY A 75 7.65 -12.07 -7.74
CA GLY A 75 6.81 -12.91 -8.59
C GLY A 75 5.31 -12.70 -8.44
N LEU A 76 4.87 -11.70 -7.69
CA LEU A 76 3.45 -11.42 -7.51
C LEU A 76 3.01 -10.26 -8.42
N VAL A 77 1.81 -10.36 -8.95
CA VAL A 77 1.20 -9.27 -9.71
C VAL A 77 0.58 -8.28 -8.72
N PRO A 78 1.03 -7.02 -8.69
CA PRO A 78 0.48 -6.06 -7.75
C PRO A 78 -0.85 -5.46 -8.25
N ILE A 79 -1.85 -5.48 -7.39
CA ILE A 79 -3.09 -4.76 -7.64
C ILE A 79 -2.97 -3.42 -6.91
N VAL A 80 -2.98 -2.33 -7.65
CA VAL A 80 -2.83 -0.97 -7.12
C VAL A 80 -4.21 -0.37 -6.94
N GLU A 81 -4.57 -0.05 -5.69
CA GLU A 81 -5.94 0.32 -5.34
C GLU A 81 -5.99 1.60 -4.50
N PRO A 82 -5.81 2.79 -5.13
CA PRO A 82 -6.14 4.04 -4.44
C PRO A 82 -7.66 4.23 -4.43
N GLU A 83 -8.19 4.63 -3.28
CA GLU A 83 -9.63 4.83 -3.07
C GLU A 83 -9.94 6.18 -2.46
N VAL A 84 -11.12 6.69 -2.74
CA VAL A 84 -11.65 7.89 -2.09
C VAL A 84 -12.79 7.54 -1.15
#